data_5b101fa0c9c5725646f9ffcb041c8f02
#
_entry.id   5b101fa0c9c5725646f9ffcb041c8f02
#
_cell.length_a   1.000
_cell.length_b   1.000
_cell.length_c   1.000
_cell.angle_alpha   90.00
_cell.angle_beta   90.00
_cell.angle_gamma   90.00
#
_symmetry.space_group_name_H-M   'P 1'
#
loop_
_entity.id
_entity.type
_entity.pdbx_description
1 polymer ?
#
loop_
_entity_poly.entity_id
_entity_poly.type
_entity_poly.pdbx_seq_one_letter_code
_entity_poly.pdbx_strand_id
1 'polypeptide(L)'
;MSSITPSKPILKSLSYLDTTPKLLSIPWKIHRQTKRSQICNIRAIYKQESRNFSAGVVSNRADWQTSCAILASNVVLQQSDKKTDGSGNAEIVSINGVHRTLDLVPVQQETNLPKPLSITDLSPAPMHGSQLRVAYQGVPGAYSEAAAGKAYPNCVAIPCDQFEVAFQAVGHWIADRAVLPVENSLGGSIHRNYDLLLRHNLHIVGEVQLPVHHCLLALPGVRKEDLNRVISHPQALSQCESTLTKLGLNVAREAVDDTAGAAEFIATHNLRDTAAIASSRAAELYGLQILADGIQDDSSNVTRFVMLAREPIIPRTDRPFKTSIVFAHDEGMSVLFKVLAAFAFRNISLTKIESRPYKNRPIRVVGDASTGGTAKHFEYMFYIDFEASMADPRSQKALSEVQEFTSFLRVLGSYPMDMTPWSPSSRDL
;
A
#
# COMPACT_ATOMS: atom_id res chain seq x y z
N MET A 1 -49.91 -15.51 60.89
CA MET A 1 -49.12 -16.03 62.01
C MET A 1 -48.04 -16.95 61.49
N SER A 2 -46.83 -16.72 61.88
CA SER A 2 -45.58 -17.45 61.67
C SER A 2 -44.65 -16.81 60.64
N SER A 3 -43.80 -15.98 61.20
CA SER A 3 -42.61 -15.36 60.68
C SER A 3 -41.50 -16.37 60.39
N ILE A 4 -40.85 -16.31 59.25
CA ILE A 4 -39.58 -16.98 59.01
C ILE A 4 -38.58 -15.91 58.53
N THR A 5 -37.59 -15.65 59.38
CA THR A 5 -36.44 -14.77 59.14
C THR A 5 -35.39 -15.48 58.27
N PRO A 6 -34.70 -14.78 57.40
CA PRO A 6 -33.58 -15.39 56.66
C PRO A 6 -32.28 -15.31 57.44
N SER A 7 -31.58 -16.43 57.52
CA SER A 7 -30.26 -16.61 58.10
C SER A 7 -29.13 -16.04 57.21
N LYS A 8 -28.19 -15.32 57.83
CA LYS A 8 -26.95 -14.79 57.23
C LYS A 8 -25.95 -15.93 56.93
N PRO A 9 -25.18 -15.88 55.86
CA PRO A 9 -24.04 -16.77 55.66
C PRO A 9 -22.80 -16.24 56.39
N ILE A 10 -22.11 -17.17 57.00
CA ILE A 10 -20.85 -17.01 57.78
C ILE A 10 -19.69 -16.82 56.82
N LEU A 11 -19.01 -15.69 56.95
CA LEU A 11 -17.70 -15.44 56.32
C LEU A 11 -16.60 -16.21 57.08
N LYS A 12 -15.99 -17.21 56.46
CA LYS A 12 -14.74 -17.82 56.90
C LYS A 12 -13.57 -16.99 56.36
N SER A 13 -12.82 -16.37 57.26
CA SER A 13 -11.55 -15.72 57.04
C SER A 13 -10.48 -16.75 56.67
N LEU A 14 -9.91 -16.65 55.45
CA LEU A 14 -8.69 -17.35 55.09
C LEU A 14 -7.53 -16.37 55.25
N SER A 15 -6.65 -16.68 56.19
CA SER A 15 -5.39 -16.00 56.43
C SER A 15 -4.41 -16.20 55.26
N TYR A 16 -3.97 -15.09 54.70
CA TYR A 16 -2.91 -15.04 53.70
C TYR A 16 -1.56 -15.31 54.36
N LEU A 17 -0.91 -16.40 53.98
CA LEU A 17 0.50 -16.66 54.29
C LEU A 17 1.38 -15.92 53.28
N ASP A 18 2.11 -14.96 53.82
CA ASP A 18 3.12 -14.15 53.16
C ASP A 18 4.36 -15.03 52.88
N THR A 19 4.64 -15.37 51.62
CA THR A 19 5.90 -15.99 51.22
C THR A 19 6.55 -15.16 50.11
N THR A 20 7.36 -14.19 50.52
CA THR A 20 8.31 -13.49 49.65
C THR A 20 9.47 -14.43 49.29
N PRO A 21 9.81 -14.62 47.99
CA PRO A 21 11.04 -15.32 47.67
C PRO A 21 12.25 -14.40 47.83
N LYS A 22 13.19 -14.85 48.62
CA LYS A 22 14.51 -14.23 48.81
C LYS A 22 15.28 -14.22 47.51
N LEU A 23 15.60 -13.02 47.02
CA LEU A 23 16.57 -12.79 45.96
C LEU A 23 17.98 -13.23 46.44
N LEU A 24 18.48 -14.30 45.86
CA LEU A 24 19.88 -14.70 45.95
C LEU A 24 20.72 -13.76 45.09
N SER A 25 21.50 -12.91 45.72
CA SER A 25 22.51 -12.06 45.11
C SER A 25 23.71 -12.91 44.68
N ILE A 26 23.92 -13.03 43.36
CA ILE A 26 25.14 -13.61 42.77
C ILE A 26 26.10 -12.45 42.47
N PRO A 27 27.33 -12.42 42.98
CA PRO A 27 28.29 -11.37 42.68
C PRO A 27 28.94 -11.60 41.32
N TRP A 28 28.74 -10.68 40.41
CA TRP A 28 29.45 -10.63 39.13
C TRP A 28 30.90 -10.15 39.34
N LYS A 29 31.85 -11.07 39.30
CA LYS A 29 33.27 -10.72 39.16
C LYS A 29 33.58 -10.38 37.70
N ILE A 30 33.81 -9.09 37.44
CA ILE A 30 34.33 -8.61 36.15
C ILE A 30 35.82 -8.96 36.10
N HIS A 31 36.17 -9.95 35.27
CA HIS A 31 37.57 -10.19 34.88
C HIS A 31 37.88 -9.38 33.63
N ARG A 32 38.56 -8.24 33.84
CA ARG A 32 39.25 -7.53 32.74
C ARG A 32 40.47 -8.34 32.34
N GLN A 33 40.44 -8.98 31.18
CA GLN A 33 41.66 -9.39 30.48
C GLN A 33 41.84 -8.47 29.27
N THR A 34 42.83 -7.57 29.44
CA THR A 34 43.51 -6.85 28.38
C THR A 34 44.34 -7.84 27.56
N LYS A 35 44.02 -8.03 26.28
CA LYS A 35 44.95 -8.54 25.29
C LYS A 35 45.18 -7.51 24.18
N ARG A 36 46.42 -7.05 24.18
CA ARG A 36 47.07 -6.20 23.15
C ARG A 36 47.15 -6.98 21.82
N SER A 37 46.87 -6.24 20.75
CA SER A 37 47.48 -6.25 19.41
C SER A 37 48.05 -7.53 18.83
N GLN A 38 47.45 -8.00 17.75
CA GLN A 38 48.21 -8.43 16.57
C GLN A 38 47.48 -7.99 15.30
N ILE A 39 48.03 -6.97 14.68
CA ILE A 39 47.81 -6.60 13.28
C ILE A 39 48.52 -7.65 12.46
N CYS A 40 47.79 -8.51 11.78
CA CYS A 40 48.37 -9.33 10.70
C CYS A 40 47.73 -8.93 9.37
N ASN A 41 48.58 -8.40 8.53
CA ASN A 41 48.40 -8.20 7.09
C ASN A 41 47.95 -9.50 6.42
N ILE A 42 46.77 -9.44 5.79
CA ILE A 42 46.45 -10.37 4.69
C ILE A 42 46.13 -9.50 3.47
N ARG A 43 47.19 -9.14 2.79
CA ARG A 43 47.15 -8.72 1.39
C ARG A 43 47.72 -9.88 0.58
N ALA A 44 47.03 -10.25 -0.51
CA ALA A 44 47.42 -11.23 -1.51
C ALA A 44 46.94 -12.68 -1.24
N ILE A 45 45.80 -13.02 -1.86
CA ILE A 45 45.64 -14.18 -2.76
C ILE A 45 44.26 -13.96 -3.46
N TYR A 46 44.27 -13.26 -4.57
CA TYR A 46 43.29 -13.39 -5.65
C TYR A 46 44.04 -13.23 -6.96
N LYS A 47 44.50 -14.36 -7.44
CA LYS A 47 44.83 -14.50 -8.84
C LYS A 47 44.36 -15.87 -9.31
N GLN A 48 43.45 -15.80 -10.28
CA GLN A 48 43.18 -16.82 -11.28
C GLN A 48 42.36 -18.04 -10.88
N GLU A 49 41.05 -17.97 -11.25
CA GLU A 49 40.48 -19.00 -12.13
C GLU A 49 39.21 -18.46 -12.78
N SER A 50 39.31 -18.13 -14.04
CA SER A 50 38.24 -17.87 -14.98
C SER A 50 37.79 -19.21 -15.56
N ARG A 51 36.49 -19.58 -15.40
CA ARG A 51 35.74 -20.29 -16.44
C ARG A 51 34.24 -20.42 -16.06
N ASN A 52 33.43 -19.74 -16.87
CA ASN A 52 32.07 -20.07 -17.31
C ASN A 52 31.06 -20.61 -16.29
N PHE A 53 30.13 -19.74 -15.85
CA PHE A 53 28.70 -20.04 -15.96
C PHE A 53 27.91 -18.71 -16.01
N SER A 54 27.13 -18.55 -17.06
CA SER A 54 26.22 -17.43 -17.30
C SER A 54 24.99 -17.55 -16.39
N ALA A 55 24.56 -16.44 -15.91
CA ALA A 55 23.25 -15.97 -15.49
C ALA A 55 23.41 -15.09 -14.25
N GLY A 56 23.50 -13.78 -14.51
CA GLY A 56 23.77 -12.75 -13.51
C GLY A 56 22.61 -12.52 -12.59
N VAL A 57 22.90 -12.57 -11.32
CA VAL A 57 22.21 -11.75 -10.32
C VAL A 57 23.15 -10.58 -10.05
N VAL A 58 22.93 -9.49 -10.75
CA VAL A 58 23.61 -8.21 -10.49
C VAL A 58 23.09 -7.68 -9.16
N SER A 59 23.98 -7.56 -8.21
CA SER A 59 23.80 -6.92 -6.92
C SER A 59 23.37 -5.46 -7.11
N ASN A 60 22.10 -5.13 -6.84
CA ASN A 60 21.52 -3.79 -6.93
C ASN A 60 21.97 -2.83 -5.80
N ARG A 61 23.25 -2.78 -5.48
CA ARG A 61 23.76 -1.88 -4.45
C ARG A 61 23.95 -0.43 -4.93
N ALA A 62 23.91 -0.19 -6.24
CA ALA A 62 24.20 1.13 -6.84
C ALA A 62 22.96 1.88 -7.37
N ASP A 63 21.81 1.23 -7.52
CA ASP A 63 20.74 1.74 -8.39
C ASP A 63 19.96 2.93 -7.81
N TRP A 64 19.71 2.96 -6.49
CA TRP A 64 18.94 4.06 -5.90
C TRP A 64 19.78 5.34 -5.67
N GLN A 65 21.06 5.20 -5.33
CA GLN A 65 21.97 6.34 -5.18
C GLN A 65 22.22 7.00 -6.53
N THR A 66 22.34 6.22 -7.59
CA THR A 66 22.52 6.70 -8.96
C THR A 66 21.25 7.39 -9.47
N SER A 67 20.07 6.86 -9.17
CA SER A 67 18.81 7.49 -9.55
C SER A 67 18.56 8.82 -8.82
N CYS A 68 18.90 8.91 -7.54
CA CYS A 68 18.82 10.17 -6.78
C CYS A 68 19.89 11.19 -7.23
N ALA A 69 21.09 10.76 -7.58
CA ALA A 69 22.16 11.63 -8.06
C ALA A 69 21.86 12.21 -9.45
N ILE A 70 21.26 11.42 -10.35
CA ILE A 70 20.85 11.87 -11.69
C ILE A 70 19.73 12.90 -11.60
N LEU A 71 18.77 12.72 -10.66
CA LEU A 71 17.70 13.69 -10.43
C LEU A 71 18.20 15.00 -9.81
N ALA A 72 19.21 14.94 -8.93
CA ALA A 72 19.80 16.12 -8.33
C ALA A 72 20.68 16.92 -9.32
N SER A 73 21.38 16.26 -10.24
CA SER A 73 22.21 16.94 -11.24
C SER A 73 21.39 17.64 -12.33
N ASN A 74 20.21 17.13 -12.68
CA ASN A 74 19.34 17.78 -13.67
C ASN A 74 18.65 19.04 -13.15
N VAL A 75 18.54 19.23 -11.85
CA VAL A 75 17.97 20.46 -11.23
C VAL A 75 18.99 21.60 -11.20
N VAL A 76 20.30 21.30 -11.16
CA VAL A 76 21.35 22.32 -11.07
C VAL A 76 21.71 22.91 -12.45
N LEU A 77 21.41 22.22 -13.56
CA LEU A 77 21.78 22.68 -14.91
C LEU A 77 20.76 23.63 -15.56
N GLN A 78 19.66 23.99 -14.90
CA GLN A 78 18.65 24.93 -15.46
C GLN A 78 18.75 26.35 -14.91
N GLN A 79 19.76 26.71 -14.13
CA GLN A 79 19.89 28.06 -13.54
C GLN A 79 21.06 28.91 -14.04
N SER A 80 21.73 28.56 -15.11
CA SER A 80 22.71 29.48 -15.71
C SER A 80 22.51 29.51 -17.21
N ASP A 81 21.81 30.52 -17.71
CA ASP A 81 22.14 31.27 -18.91
C ASP A 81 20.96 32.20 -19.29
N LYS A 82 21.07 33.45 -18.82
CA LYS A 82 20.42 34.61 -19.44
C LYS A 82 21.33 35.80 -19.26
N LYS A 83 22.08 36.09 -20.30
CA LYS A 83 22.52 37.45 -20.70
C LYS A 83 23.27 37.35 -22.01
N THR A 84 22.74 37.95 -23.05
CA THR A 84 23.45 38.97 -23.85
C THR A 84 22.57 39.49 -24.96
N ASP A 85 22.65 40.79 -25.12
CA ASP A 85 22.02 41.67 -26.07
C ASP A 85 22.41 41.40 -27.52
N GLY A 86 21.53 41.82 -28.46
CA GLY A 86 21.84 41.88 -29.88
C GLY A 86 20.77 42.54 -30.71
N SER A 87 20.94 43.88 -30.86
CA SER A 87 20.27 44.76 -31.82
C SER A 87 20.41 44.28 -33.27
N GLY A 88 19.37 44.43 -34.09
CA GLY A 88 19.43 44.14 -35.53
C GLY A 88 18.23 44.70 -36.31
N ASN A 89 18.52 45.72 -37.05
CA ASN A 89 17.72 46.62 -37.86
C ASN A 89 16.62 46.03 -38.72
N ALA A 90 15.56 46.84 -38.85
CA ALA A 90 14.50 46.75 -39.84
C ALA A 90 14.98 47.26 -41.21
N GLU A 91 14.73 46.51 -42.25
CA GLU A 91 14.82 46.97 -43.64
C GLU A 91 13.42 47.04 -44.23
N ILE A 92 13.04 48.26 -44.65
CA ILE A 92 11.77 48.60 -45.30
C ILE A 92 11.95 48.42 -46.82
N VAL A 93 11.18 47.53 -47.43
CA VAL A 93 11.00 47.56 -48.86
C VAL A 93 9.54 47.88 -49.20
N SER A 94 9.40 49.07 -49.79
CA SER A 94 8.14 49.60 -50.33
C SER A 94 7.93 49.16 -51.78
N ILE A 95 6.77 48.55 -52.12
CA ILE A 95 6.22 48.49 -53.50
C ILE A 95 4.71 48.67 -53.47
N ASN A 96 4.32 49.83 -54.02
CA ASN A 96 3.10 50.25 -54.68
C ASN A 96 1.78 49.47 -54.58
N GLY A 97 0.81 50.12 -53.93
CA GLY A 97 -0.49 50.53 -54.43
C GLY A 97 -1.50 49.47 -54.93
N VAL A 98 -2.47 49.16 -54.04
CA VAL A 98 -3.91 49.07 -54.37
C VAL A 98 -4.69 49.11 -53.01
N HIS A 99 -5.50 50.17 -52.81
CA HIS A 99 -6.47 50.23 -51.73
C HIS A 99 -7.57 49.17 -51.94
N ARG A 100 -7.63 48.20 -51.06
CA ARG A 100 -8.86 47.47 -50.70
C ARG A 100 -8.95 47.42 -49.19
N THR A 101 -9.92 48.12 -48.67
CA THR A 101 -10.39 47.96 -47.29
C THR A 101 -10.93 46.55 -47.14
N LEU A 102 -10.15 45.69 -46.52
CA LEU A 102 -10.62 44.40 -46.00
C LEU A 102 -10.91 44.63 -44.52
N ASP A 103 -12.18 44.45 -44.15
CA ASP A 103 -12.60 44.39 -42.75
C ASP A 103 -11.79 43.28 -42.08
N LEU A 104 -10.84 43.71 -41.21
CA LEU A 104 -10.10 42.82 -40.36
C LEU A 104 -11.02 42.33 -39.22
N VAL A 105 -11.63 41.16 -39.43
CA VAL A 105 -12.12 40.33 -38.34
C VAL A 105 -10.89 40.03 -37.49
N PRO A 106 -10.86 40.34 -36.18
CA PRO A 106 -9.75 39.98 -35.33
C PRO A 106 -9.73 38.46 -35.22
N VAL A 107 -8.81 37.83 -35.91
CA VAL A 107 -8.43 36.45 -35.67
C VAL A 107 -7.77 36.44 -34.29
N GLN A 108 -8.51 36.04 -33.30
CA GLN A 108 -7.90 35.63 -32.02
C GLN A 108 -7.01 34.43 -32.35
N GLN A 109 -5.74 34.70 -32.65
CA GLN A 109 -4.68 33.71 -32.53
C GLN A 109 -4.64 33.32 -31.03
N GLU A 110 -5.35 32.25 -30.71
CA GLU A 110 -5.00 31.50 -29.51
C GLU A 110 -3.56 31.04 -29.70
N THR A 111 -2.64 31.78 -29.10
CA THR A 111 -1.26 31.37 -29.03
C THR A 111 -1.23 30.11 -28.19
N ASN A 112 -1.22 28.96 -28.84
CA ASN A 112 -1.13 27.65 -28.24
C ASN A 112 0.32 27.46 -27.73
N LEU A 113 0.73 28.36 -26.84
CA LEU A 113 2.02 28.24 -26.16
C LEU A 113 1.92 27.07 -25.18
N PRO A 114 2.91 26.17 -25.16
CA PRO A 114 2.93 25.07 -24.19
C PRO A 114 2.89 25.66 -22.77
N LYS A 115 1.90 25.23 -22.00
CA LYS A 115 1.80 25.62 -20.58
C LYS A 115 2.96 25.00 -19.81
N PRO A 116 3.61 25.72 -18.88
CA PRO A 116 4.57 25.14 -17.98
C PRO A 116 3.96 23.97 -17.25
N LEU A 117 4.64 22.82 -17.22
CA LEU A 117 4.20 21.66 -16.48
C LEU A 117 4.03 22.04 -15.01
N SER A 118 2.84 21.79 -14.49
CA SER A 118 2.58 21.89 -13.06
C SER A 118 2.98 20.58 -12.38
N ILE A 119 3.05 20.61 -11.07
CA ILE A 119 3.42 19.44 -10.28
C ILE A 119 2.38 18.30 -10.32
N THR A 120 1.14 18.61 -10.69
CA THR A 120 0.09 17.65 -10.99
C THR A 120 0.33 16.96 -12.35
N ASP A 121 1.09 17.59 -13.24
CA ASP A 121 1.47 17.07 -14.55
C ASP A 121 2.70 16.16 -14.49
N LEU A 122 3.39 16.08 -13.36
CA LEU A 122 4.53 15.16 -13.14
C LEU A 122 4.12 13.70 -12.88
N SER A 123 2.82 13.41 -12.83
CA SER A 123 2.28 12.08 -13.07
C SER A 123 1.86 12.05 -14.55
N PRO A 124 2.67 11.53 -15.48
CA PRO A 124 2.42 11.72 -16.90
C PRO A 124 1.06 11.12 -17.26
N ALA A 125 0.12 11.96 -17.63
CA ALA A 125 -0.98 11.54 -18.45
C ALA A 125 -0.38 10.85 -19.70
N PRO A 126 -1.08 9.85 -20.30
CA PRO A 126 -0.60 9.22 -21.51
C PRO A 126 -0.21 10.29 -22.52
N MET A 127 1.00 10.23 -23.06
CA MET A 127 1.61 11.28 -23.91
C MET A 127 0.86 11.57 -25.23
N HIS A 128 -0.26 10.93 -25.48
CA HIS A 128 -1.08 11.03 -26.71
C HIS A 128 -2.51 11.50 -26.47
N GLY A 129 -2.81 12.15 -25.33
CA GLY A 129 -4.16 12.70 -25.02
C GLY A 129 -5.23 11.65 -24.73
N SER A 130 -4.87 10.36 -24.63
CA SER A 130 -5.80 9.32 -24.17
C SER A 130 -6.07 9.44 -22.68
N GLN A 131 -7.25 9.00 -22.24
CA GLN A 131 -7.60 8.95 -20.82
C GLN A 131 -6.68 7.97 -20.08
N LEU A 132 -6.36 8.29 -18.82
CA LEU A 132 -5.54 7.44 -17.95
C LEU A 132 -6.23 6.09 -17.75
N ARG A 133 -5.53 5.00 -18.03
CA ARG A 133 -6.01 3.62 -17.87
C ARG A 133 -5.55 3.09 -16.52
N VAL A 134 -6.50 2.68 -15.68
CA VAL A 134 -6.23 2.24 -14.31
C VAL A 134 -6.73 0.82 -14.10
N ALA A 135 -5.83 -0.13 -13.89
CA ALA A 135 -6.15 -1.51 -13.59
C ALA A 135 -6.60 -1.66 -12.14
N TYR A 136 -7.61 -2.48 -11.91
CA TYR A 136 -8.08 -2.86 -10.57
C TYR A 136 -8.49 -4.33 -10.56
N GLN A 137 -8.53 -4.96 -9.38
CA GLN A 137 -9.01 -6.33 -9.27
C GLN A 137 -10.51 -6.35 -8.98
N GLY A 138 -11.23 -7.23 -9.66
CA GLY A 138 -12.67 -7.45 -9.57
C GLY A 138 -13.39 -7.12 -10.86
N VAL A 139 -14.72 -7.17 -10.80
CA VAL A 139 -15.62 -6.79 -11.90
C VAL A 139 -16.15 -5.36 -11.67
N PRO A 140 -16.80 -4.73 -12.68
CA PRO A 140 -17.44 -3.42 -12.47
C PRO A 140 -18.39 -3.43 -11.26
N GLY A 141 -18.35 -2.36 -10.45
CA GLY A 141 -19.08 -2.27 -9.18
C GLY A 141 -18.25 -2.69 -7.95
N ALA A 142 -17.03 -3.23 -8.13
CA ALA A 142 -16.16 -3.58 -7.02
C ALA A 142 -15.63 -2.34 -6.25
N TYR A 143 -15.29 -2.50 -4.97
CA TYR A 143 -14.66 -1.43 -4.18
C TYR A 143 -13.33 -0.97 -4.77
N SER A 144 -12.61 -1.85 -5.45
CA SER A 144 -11.37 -1.50 -6.17
C SER A 144 -11.62 -0.56 -7.34
N GLU A 145 -12.75 -0.69 -8.06
CA GLU A 145 -13.16 0.28 -9.10
C GLU A 145 -13.46 1.64 -8.47
N ALA A 146 -14.22 1.67 -7.36
CA ALA A 146 -14.53 2.91 -6.66
C ALA A 146 -13.25 3.60 -6.15
N ALA A 147 -12.28 2.82 -5.65
CA ALA A 147 -10.97 3.33 -5.24
C ALA A 147 -10.18 3.89 -6.43
N ALA A 148 -10.24 3.25 -7.61
CA ALA A 148 -9.62 3.75 -8.84
C ALA A 148 -10.23 5.09 -9.27
N GLY A 149 -11.56 5.22 -9.25
CA GLY A 149 -12.27 6.46 -9.56
C GLY A 149 -11.99 7.58 -8.55
N LYS A 150 -11.87 7.27 -7.25
CA LYS A 150 -11.46 8.23 -6.21
C LYS A 150 -10.02 8.70 -6.42
N ALA A 151 -9.11 7.76 -6.71
CA ALA A 151 -7.69 8.05 -6.90
C ALA A 151 -7.42 8.86 -8.19
N TYR A 152 -8.14 8.53 -9.26
CA TYR A 152 -7.96 9.09 -10.60
C TYR A 152 -9.34 9.40 -11.22
N PRO A 153 -9.92 10.58 -10.92
CA PRO A 153 -11.19 10.99 -11.52
C PRO A 153 -11.12 10.96 -13.06
N ASN A 154 -12.17 10.44 -13.69
CA ASN A 154 -12.28 10.29 -15.14
C ASN A 154 -11.30 9.29 -15.79
N CYS A 155 -10.68 8.39 -15.03
CA CYS A 155 -9.87 7.32 -15.60
C CYS A 155 -10.73 6.29 -16.35
N VAL A 156 -10.10 5.56 -17.26
CA VAL A 156 -10.65 4.32 -17.82
C VAL A 156 -10.27 3.19 -16.89
N ALA A 157 -11.22 2.72 -16.08
CA ALA A 157 -11.01 1.63 -15.16
C ALA A 157 -10.99 0.29 -15.91
N ILE A 158 -9.94 -0.51 -15.74
CA ILE A 158 -9.72 -1.80 -16.39
C ILE A 158 -9.87 -2.91 -15.35
N PRO A 159 -10.96 -3.71 -15.42
CA PRO A 159 -11.15 -4.84 -14.51
C PRO A 159 -10.12 -5.94 -14.78
N CYS A 160 -9.63 -6.55 -13.72
CA CYS A 160 -8.73 -7.69 -13.74
C CYS A 160 -9.29 -8.77 -12.80
N ASP A 161 -9.31 -10.01 -13.25
CA ASP A 161 -9.81 -11.14 -12.46
C ASP A 161 -8.99 -11.40 -11.19
N GLN A 162 -7.67 -11.12 -11.26
CA GLN A 162 -6.74 -11.35 -10.16
C GLN A 162 -5.81 -10.16 -9.94
N PHE A 163 -5.30 -10.02 -8.70
CA PHE A 163 -4.30 -9.01 -8.36
C PHE A 163 -3.06 -9.07 -9.26
N GLU A 164 -2.57 -10.28 -9.56
CA GLU A 164 -1.38 -10.48 -10.37
C GLU A 164 -1.56 -9.94 -11.80
N VAL A 165 -2.77 -10.09 -12.37
CA VAL A 165 -3.11 -9.55 -13.70
C VAL A 165 -3.06 -8.03 -13.69
N ALA A 166 -3.52 -7.37 -12.62
CA ALA A 166 -3.42 -5.91 -12.50
C ALA A 166 -1.96 -5.43 -12.44
N PHE A 167 -1.08 -6.14 -11.71
CA PHE A 167 0.36 -5.84 -11.72
C PHE A 167 0.97 -6.03 -13.13
N GLN A 168 0.62 -7.12 -13.80
CA GLN A 168 1.10 -7.41 -15.16
C GLN A 168 0.57 -6.38 -16.18
N ALA A 169 -0.69 -5.96 -16.06
CA ALA A 169 -1.28 -4.96 -16.94
C ALA A 169 -0.47 -3.64 -16.93
N VAL A 170 -0.01 -3.21 -15.75
CA VAL A 170 0.88 -2.04 -15.65
C VAL A 170 2.26 -2.35 -16.21
N GLY A 171 2.84 -3.51 -15.90
CA GLY A 171 4.14 -3.92 -16.40
C GLY A 171 4.20 -4.02 -17.94
N HIS A 172 3.13 -4.49 -18.56
CA HIS A 172 3.00 -4.67 -20.02
C HIS A 172 2.39 -3.47 -20.76
N TRP A 173 2.23 -2.31 -20.14
CA TRP A 173 1.70 -1.09 -20.75
C TRP A 173 0.23 -1.18 -21.20
N ILE A 174 -0.51 -2.19 -20.74
CA ILE A 174 -1.95 -2.32 -20.95
C ILE A 174 -2.69 -1.27 -20.13
N ALA A 175 -2.20 -1.05 -18.90
CA ALA A 175 -2.65 0.02 -18.01
C ALA A 175 -1.50 0.96 -17.66
N ASP A 176 -1.82 2.20 -17.32
CA ASP A 176 -0.85 3.22 -16.94
C ASP A 176 -0.58 3.18 -15.43
N ARG A 177 -1.60 2.78 -14.66
CA ARG A 177 -1.61 2.67 -13.20
C ARG A 177 -2.36 1.42 -12.77
N ALA A 178 -2.18 1.02 -11.50
CA ALA A 178 -3.10 0.11 -10.84
C ALA A 178 -3.49 0.66 -9.48
N VAL A 179 -4.70 0.32 -9.01
CA VAL A 179 -5.19 0.61 -7.65
C VAL A 179 -5.55 -0.71 -7.01
N LEU A 180 -4.86 -1.06 -5.94
CA LEU A 180 -4.96 -2.37 -5.30
C LEU A 180 -5.05 -2.25 -3.77
N PRO A 181 -5.92 -3.03 -3.12
CA PRO A 181 -6.07 -3.01 -1.67
C PRO A 181 -4.85 -3.64 -0.99
N VAL A 182 -4.34 -3.03 0.06
CA VAL A 182 -3.22 -3.57 0.85
C VAL A 182 -3.60 -3.90 2.28
N GLU A 183 -4.62 -3.23 2.80
CA GLU A 183 -5.03 -3.38 4.19
C GLU A 183 -6.51 -3.02 4.38
N ASN A 184 -7.21 -3.79 5.20
CA ASN A 184 -8.55 -3.48 5.65
C ASN A 184 -8.52 -3.35 7.19
N SER A 185 -9.22 -2.36 7.76
CA SER A 185 -9.18 -2.07 9.19
C SER A 185 -9.65 -3.22 10.08
N LEU A 186 -10.54 -4.09 9.58
CA LEU A 186 -11.06 -5.25 10.30
C LEU A 186 -10.37 -6.56 9.89
N GLY A 187 -10.08 -6.70 8.59
CA GLY A 187 -9.50 -7.92 8.02
C GLY A 187 -7.97 -7.96 8.03
N GLY A 188 -7.30 -6.83 8.32
CA GLY A 188 -5.85 -6.73 8.32
C GLY A 188 -5.22 -6.68 6.93
N SER A 189 -3.98 -7.13 6.84
CA SER A 189 -3.15 -7.05 5.64
C SER A 189 -3.58 -8.02 4.54
N ILE A 190 -3.60 -7.53 3.30
CA ILE A 190 -3.82 -8.35 2.10
C ILE A 190 -2.47 -8.88 1.63
N HIS A 191 -2.03 -9.95 2.26
CA HIS A 191 -0.69 -10.54 2.14
C HIS A 191 -0.27 -10.80 0.69
N ARG A 192 -1.22 -11.20 -0.17
CA ARG A 192 -0.95 -11.47 -1.59
C ARG A 192 -0.36 -10.25 -2.28
N ASN A 193 -0.88 -9.06 -2.01
CA ASN A 193 -0.40 -7.83 -2.63
C ASN A 193 0.98 -7.40 -2.12
N TYR A 194 1.33 -7.67 -0.85
CA TYR A 194 2.71 -7.47 -0.36
C TYR A 194 3.71 -8.38 -1.09
N ASP A 195 3.34 -9.64 -1.31
CA ASP A 195 4.18 -10.57 -2.08
C ASP A 195 4.34 -10.14 -3.54
N LEU A 196 3.30 -9.55 -4.15
CA LEU A 196 3.33 -9.04 -5.52
C LEU A 196 4.14 -7.75 -5.64
N LEU A 197 4.04 -6.83 -4.66
CA LEU A 197 4.88 -5.63 -4.58
C LEU A 197 6.37 -5.95 -4.60
N LEU A 198 6.76 -7.06 -3.95
CA LEU A 198 8.15 -7.51 -3.97
C LEU A 198 8.55 -8.12 -5.32
N ARG A 199 7.64 -8.91 -5.92
CA ARG A 199 7.90 -9.66 -7.17
C ARG A 199 7.98 -8.75 -8.40
N HIS A 200 7.11 -7.75 -8.46
CA HIS A 200 7.03 -6.82 -9.59
C HIS A 200 7.85 -5.54 -9.32
N ASN A 201 8.47 -5.03 -10.38
CA ASN A 201 9.25 -3.79 -10.28
C ASN A 201 8.37 -2.56 -10.52
N LEU A 202 7.30 -2.43 -9.72
CA LEU A 202 6.43 -1.28 -9.71
C LEU A 202 6.65 -0.47 -8.43
N HIS A 203 6.26 0.81 -8.48
CA HIS A 203 6.39 1.76 -7.40
C HIS A 203 5.05 2.19 -6.87
N ILE A 204 4.94 2.32 -5.55
CA ILE A 204 3.79 2.96 -4.92
C ILE A 204 3.92 4.47 -5.13
N VAL A 205 2.90 5.07 -5.77
CA VAL A 205 2.88 6.49 -6.12
C VAL A 205 1.78 7.27 -5.41
N GLY A 206 0.96 6.62 -4.62
CA GLY A 206 -0.10 7.22 -3.82
C GLY A 206 -0.86 6.19 -3.02
N GLU A 207 -1.72 6.65 -2.13
CA GLU A 207 -2.69 5.84 -1.41
C GLU A 207 -4.06 6.51 -1.41
N VAL A 208 -5.10 5.71 -1.25
CA VAL A 208 -6.48 6.15 -1.05
C VAL A 208 -7.16 5.24 -0.05
N GLN A 209 -7.93 5.83 0.85
CA GLN A 209 -8.75 5.10 1.83
C GLN A 209 -10.20 5.16 1.39
N LEU A 210 -10.89 4.03 1.45
CA LEU A 210 -12.29 3.91 1.07
C LEU A 210 -13.08 3.24 2.20
N PRO A 211 -14.10 3.92 2.77
CA PRO A 211 -15.04 3.28 3.67
C PRO A 211 -15.77 2.14 2.96
N VAL A 212 -15.93 1.03 3.64
CA VAL A 212 -16.66 -0.13 3.12
C VAL A 212 -18.10 -0.02 3.57
N HIS A 213 -19.01 0.06 2.59
CA HIS A 213 -20.45 0.16 2.82
C HIS A 213 -21.14 -1.00 2.11
N HIS A 214 -21.56 -1.98 2.88
CA HIS A 214 -22.20 -3.19 2.36
C HIS A 214 -23.70 -3.06 2.29
N CYS A 215 -24.27 -3.47 1.14
CA CYS A 215 -25.71 -3.56 0.92
C CYS A 215 -26.10 -5.02 0.67
N LEU A 216 -27.29 -5.40 1.09
CA LEU A 216 -27.93 -6.66 0.73
C LEU A 216 -28.72 -6.46 -0.56
N LEU A 217 -28.31 -7.14 -1.63
CA LEU A 217 -28.82 -6.96 -2.99
C LEU A 217 -29.58 -8.20 -3.45
N ALA A 218 -30.69 -7.99 -4.15
CA ALA A 218 -31.47 -9.08 -4.77
C ALA A 218 -32.12 -8.60 -6.07
N LEU A 219 -32.67 -9.52 -6.85
CA LEU A 219 -33.45 -9.18 -8.05
C LEU A 219 -34.70 -8.36 -7.68
N PRO A 220 -35.13 -7.45 -8.56
CA PRO A 220 -36.33 -6.66 -8.36
C PRO A 220 -37.55 -7.54 -8.05
N GLY A 221 -38.29 -7.15 -6.97
CA GLY A 221 -39.50 -7.86 -6.52
C GLY A 221 -39.23 -9.06 -5.60
N VAL A 222 -38.01 -9.43 -5.32
CA VAL A 222 -37.63 -10.42 -4.30
C VAL A 222 -37.73 -9.79 -2.92
N ARG A 223 -38.30 -10.49 -1.95
CA ARG A 223 -38.37 -10.07 -0.56
C ARG A 223 -37.40 -10.85 0.30
N LYS A 224 -37.11 -10.37 1.51
CA LYS A 224 -36.17 -11.04 2.44
C LYS A 224 -36.65 -12.45 2.82
N GLU A 225 -37.96 -12.65 2.89
CA GLU A 225 -38.57 -13.93 3.22
C GLU A 225 -38.44 -14.99 2.13
N ASP A 226 -38.13 -14.54 0.89
CA ASP A 226 -38.01 -15.43 -0.27
C ASP A 226 -36.55 -15.97 -0.39
N LEU A 227 -35.62 -15.49 0.46
CA LEU A 227 -34.20 -15.82 0.38
C LEU A 227 -33.87 -17.14 1.05
N ASN A 228 -33.17 -18.01 0.36
CA ASN A 228 -32.61 -19.27 0.84
C ASN A 228 -31.10 -19.20 1.10
N ARG A 229 -30.41 -18.26 0.45
CA ARG A 229 -28.96 -18.08 0.62
C ARG A 229 -28.51 -16.64 0.38
N VAL A 230 -27.33 -16.33 0.94
CA VAL A 230 -26.60 -15.08 0.72
C VAL A 230 -25.19 -15.42 0.26
N ILE A 231 -24.76 -14.84 -0.86
CA ILE A 231 -23.45 -15.05 -1.45
C ILE A 231 -22.61 -13.79 -1.41
N SER A 232 -21.33 -13.90 -1.14
CA SER A 232 -20.33 -12.81 -1.24
C SER A 232 -18.92 -13.32 -0.97
N HIS A 233 -17.95 -12.41 -1.05
CA HIS A 233 -16.60 -12.69 -0.57
C HIS A 233 -16.61 -13.07 0.92
N PRO A 234 -15.78 -14.06 1.36
CA PRO A 234 -15.79 -14.55 2.75
C PRO A 234 -15.68 -13.44 3.80
N GLN A 235 -14.84 -12.44 3.54
CA GLN A 235 -14.67 -11.31 4.44
C GLN A 235 -15.94 -10.46 4.58
N ALA A 236 -16.65 -10.20 3.48
CA ALA A 236 -17.91 -9.45 3.51
C ALA A 236 -19.02 -10.23 4.25
N LEU A 237 -19.09 -11.55 4.05
CA LEU A 237 -20.01 -12.41 4.81
C LEU A 237 -19.74 -12.32 6.31
N SER A 238 -18.48 -12.40 6.73
CA SER A 238 -18.06 -12.28 8.13
C SER A 238 -18.35 -10.90 8.71
N GLN A 239 -18.16 -9.84 7.93
CA GLN A 239 -18.38 -8.45 8.35
C GLN A 239 -19.86 -8.07 8.49
N CYS A 240 -20.79 -8.89 7.99
CA CYS A 240 -22.24 -8.65 8.05
C CYS A 240 -22.99 -9.70 8.87
N GLU A 241 -22.29 -10.58 9.56
CA GLU A 241 -22.85 -11.76 10.21
C GLU A 241 -23.93 -11.44 11.23
N SER A 242 -23.66 -10.52 12.15
CA SER A 242 -24.57 -10.12 13.21
C SER A 242 -25.81 -9.40 12.65
N THR A 243 -25.59 -8.54 11.66
CA THR A 243 -26.69 -7.78 11.03
C THR A 243 -27.61 -8.69 10.22
N LEU A 244 -27.06 -9.65 9.45
CA LEU A 244 -27.89 -10.64 8.75
C LEU A 244 -28.75 -11.45 9.72
N THR A 245 -28.19 -11.85 10.86
CA THR A 245 -28.93 -12.57 11.90
C THR A 245 -30.04 -11.71 12.51
N LYS A 246 -29.78 -10.42 12.81
CA LYS A 246 -30.78 -9.47 13.30
C LYS A 246 -31.92 -9.22 12.29
N LEU A 247 -31.61 -9.28 10.99
CA LEU A 247 -32.58 -9.18 9.90
C LEU A 247 -33.43 -10.46 9.74
N GLY A 248 -33.21 -11.48 10.55
CA GLY A 248 -33.88 -12.76 10.46
C GLY A 248 -33.38 -13.68 9.34
N LEU A 249 -32.26 -13.34 8.70
CA LEU A 249 -31.71 -14.09 7.57
C LEU A 249 -30.77 -15.22 8.08
N ASN A 250 -31.37 -16.27 8.64
CA ASN A 250 -30.65 -17.50 9.04
C ASN A 250 -30.53 -18.47 7.86
N VAL A 251 -30.10 -17.98 6.71
CA VAL A 251 -30.00 -18.71 5.46
C VAL A 251 -28.55 -19.16 5.19
N ALA A 252 -28.37 -20.04 4.21
CA ALA A 252 -27.03 -20.48 3.79
C ALA A 252 -26.16 -19.29 3.35
N ARG A 253 -24.88 -19.30 3.75
CA ARG A 253 -23.89 -18.30 3.36
C ARG A 253 -22.83 -18.97 2.52
N GLU A 254 -22.76 -18.61 1.25
CA GLU A 254 -21.84 -19.20 0.29
C GLU A 254 -20.74 -18.20 -0.09
N ALA A 255 -19.48 -18.63 -0.01
CA ALA A 255 -18.33 -17.83 -0.38
C ALA A 255 -18.12 -17.84 -1.90
N VAL A 256 -17.90 -16.65 -2.47
CA VAL A 256 -17.46 -16.42 -3.84
C VAL A 256 -16.25 -15.49 -3.84
N ASP A 257 -15.56 -15.37 -4.98
CA ASP A 257 -14.26 -14.70 -5.06
C ASP A 257 -14.35 -13.16 -4.93
N ASP A 258 -15.50 -12.55 -5.28
CA ASP A 258 -15.67 -11.09 -5.33
C ASP A 258 -17.08 -10.67 -4.89
N THR A 259 -17.19 -9.52 -4.21
CA THR A 259 -18.47 -8.96 -3.77
C THR A 259 -19.34 -8.50 -4.93
N ALA A 260 -18.77 -7.77 -5.89
CA ALA A 260 -19.50 -7.32 -7.07
C ALA A 260 -19.78 -8.47 -8.04
N GLY A 261 -18.87 -9.45 -8.13
CA GLY A 261 -19.10 -10.69 -8.88
C GLY A 261 -20.27 -11.52 -8.34
N ALA A 262 -20.53 -11.46 -7.03
CA ALA A 262 -21.73 -12.06 -6.46
C ALA A 262 -23.02 -11.40 -6.99
N ALA A 263 -23.04 -10.07 -7.10
CA ALA A 263 -24.16 -9.32 -7.65
C ALA A 263 -24.36 -9.62 -9.15
N GLU A 264 -23.27 -9.61 -9.93
CA GLU A 264 -23.28 -9.99 -11.35
C GLU A 264 -23.86 -11.41 -11.56
N PHE A 265 -23.42 -12.36 -10.72
CA PHE A 265 -23.86 -13.74 -10.80
C PHE A 265 -25.38 -13.88 -10.57
N ILE A 266 -25.94 -13.19 -9.58
CA ILE A 266 -27.38 -13.19 -9.31
C ILE A 266 -28.15 -12.61 -10.51
N ALA A 267 -27.70 -11.49 -11.04
CA ALA A 267 -28.33 -10.83 -12.19
C ALA A 267 -28.29 -11.70 -13.43
N THR A 268 -27.14 -12.27 -13.76
CA THR A 268 -26.93 -13.07 -14.98
C THR A 268 -27.73 -14.38 -14.95
N HIS A 269 -27.80 -15.05 -13.80
CA HIS A 269 -28.49 -16.32 -13.63
C HIS A 269 -29.97 -16.20 -13.19
N ASN A 270 -30.45 -14.97 -13.03
CA ASN A 270 -31.83 -14.64 -12.59
C ASN A 270 -32.25 -15.40 -11.30
N LEU A 271 -31.38 -15.39 -10.27
CA LEU A 271 -31.60 -16.14 -9.03
C LEU A 271 -32.49 -15.38 -8.07
N ARG A 272 -33.74 -15.83 -7.92
CA ARG A 272 -34.77 -15.17 -7.10
C ARG A 272 -34.76 -15.57 -5.63
N ASP A 273 -34.04 -16.61 -5.28
CA ASP A 273 -33.93 -17.14 -3.91
C ASP A 273 -32.58 -16.77 -3.26
N THR A 274 -31.78 -15.96 -3.93
CA THR A 274 -30.40 -15.65 -3.56
C THR A 274 -30.21 -14.13 -3.44
N ALA A 275 -29.51 -13.68 -2.39
CA ALA A 275 -29.05 -12.30 -2.26
C ALA A 275 -27.52 -12.22 -2.29
N ALA A 276 -26.97 -11.07 -2.71
CA ALA A 276 -25.55 -10.76 -2.62
C ALA A 276 -25.28 -9.69 -1.56
N ILE A 277 -24.09 -9.74 -0.94
CA ILE A 277 -23.55 -8.60 -0.21
C ILE A 277 -22.55 -7.92 -1.12
N ALA A 278 -22.84 -6.67 -1.52
CA ALA A 278 -21.97 -5.88 -2.39
C ALA A 278 -22.19 -4.37 -2.15
N SER A 279 -21.57 -3.54 -2.99
CA SER A 279 -21.73 -2.09 -2.96
C SER A 279 -23.06 -1.65 -3.58
N SER A 280 -23.57 -0.46 -3.22
CA SER A 280 -24.72 0.16 -3.90
C SER A 280 -24.44 0.38 -5.39
N ARG A 281 -23.20 0.63 -5.78
CA ARG A 281 -22.80 0.76 -7.18
C ARG A 281 -22.99 -0.53 -7.97
N ALA A 282 -22.74 -1.69 -7.37
CA ALA A 282 -23.03 -2.99 -7.99
C ALA A 282 -24.55 -3.17 -8.20
N ALA A 283 -25.39 -2.71 -7.25
CA ALA A 283 -26.84 -2.74 -7.44
C ALA A 283 -27.29 -1.95 -8.67
N GLU A 284 -26.76 -0.73 -8.83
CA GLU A 284 -27.08 0.13 -9.99
C GLU A 284 -26.66 -0.52 -11.32
N LEU A 285 -25.42 -1.06 -11.37
CA LEU A 285 -24.86 -1.63 -12.60
C LEU A 285 -25.59 -2.89 -13.07
N TYR A 286 -25.97 -3.75 -12.12
CA TYR A 286 -26.57 -5.05 -12.43
C TYR A 286 -28.09 -5.06 -12.30
N GLY A 287 -28.72 -3.90 -12.07
CA GLY A 287 -30.18 -3.77 -12.00
C GLY A 287 -30.78 -4.50 -10.80
N LEU A 288 -30.06 -4.58 -9.68
CA LEU A 288 -30.54 -5.19 -8.45
C LEU A 288 -31.18 -4.15 -7.52
N GLN A 289 -32.13 -4.60 -6.72
CA GLN A 289 -32.70 -3.78 -5.65
C GLN A 289 -31.90 -3.96 -4.34
N ILE A 290 -31.81 -2.89 -3.56
CA ILE A 290 -31.21 -2.90 -2.23
C ILE A 290 -32.32 -3.30 -1.23
N LEU A 291 -32.18 -4.48 -0.61
CA LEU A 291 -33.09 -4.97 0.44
C LEU A 291 -32.72 -4.39 1.82
N ALA A 292 -31.45 -4.13 2.06
CA ALA A 292 -30.95 -3.48 3.26
C ALA A 292 -29.64 -2.75 2.93
N ASP A 293 -29.49 -1.55 3.48
CA ASP A 293 -28.36 -0.66 3.27
C ASP A 293 -27.52 -0.57 4.54
N GLY A 294 -26.17 -0.51 4.40
CA GLY A 294 -25.26 -0.36 5.53
C GLY A 294 -25.30 -1.56 6.48
N ILE A 295 -25.24 -2.77 5.94
CA ILE A 295 -25.39 -4.01 6.72
C ILE A 295 -24.09 -4.51 7.38
N GLN A 296 -22.97 -3.81 7.22
CA GLN A 296 -21.74 -4.13 7.93
C GLN A 296 -21.94 -3.97 9.44
N ASP A 297 -21.39 -4.90 10.23
CA ASP A 297 -21.50 -4.90 11.69
C ASP A 297 -20.75 -3.75 12.35
N ASP A 298 -19.67 -3.26 11.67
CA ASP A 298 -18.84 -2.15 12.11
C ASP A 298 -18.79 -1.07 11.01
N SER A 299 -19.31 0.12 11.31
CA SER A 299 -19.34 1.27 10.40
C SER A 299 -17.96 1.92 10.19
N SER A 300 -16.98 1.63 11.06
CA SER A 300 -15.58 2.11 10.94
C SER A 300 -14.72 1.32 9.95
N ASN A 301 -15.33 0.39 9.21
CA ASN A 301 -14.65 -0.45 8.24
C ASN A 301 -14.10 0.36 7.06
N VAL A 302 -12.77 0.42 6.94
CA VAL A 302 -12.05 1.15 5.89
C VAL A 302 -11.04 0.24 5.23
N THR A 303 -10.95 0.31 3.90
CA THR A 303 -9.88 -0.35 3.14
C THR A 303 -8.91 0.68 2.59
N ARG A 304 -7.62 0.44 2.81
CA ARG A 304 -6.51 1.21 2.25
C ARG A 304 -6.07 0.57 0.95
N PHE A 305 -6.03 1.38 -0.10
CA PHE A 305 -5.53 1.01 -1.42
C PHE A 305 -4.25 1.78 -1.72
N VAL A 306 -3.35 1.17 -2.48
CA VAL A 306 -2.15 1.81 -3.02
C VAL A 306 -2.26 1.96 -4.53
N MET A 307 -1.73 3.06 -5.03
CA MET A 307 -1.62 3.36 -6.44
C MET A 307 -0.25 2.92 -6.93
N LEU A 308 -0.20 2.13 -7.99
CA LEU A 308 1.03 1.58 -8.55
C LEU A 308 1.34 2.17 -9.91
N ALA A 309 2.62 2.41 -10.17
CA ALA A 309 3.14 2.87 -11.44
C ALA A 309 4.47 2.21 -11.79
N ARG A 310 4.87 2.28 -13.08
CA ARG A 310 6.19 1.84 -13.54
C ARG A 310 7.32 2.72 -13.01
N GLU A 311 7.05 4.00 -12.88
CA GLU A 311 8.04 4.99 -12.43
C GLU A 311 7.62 5.59 -11.08
N PRO A 312 8.58 5.86 -10.19
CA PRO A 312 8.31 6.54 -8.94
C PRO A 312 7.97 8.02 -9.21
N ILE A 313 7.25 8.63 -8.29
CA ILE A 313 7.07 10.08 -8.28
C ILE A 313 8.28 10.75 -7.60
N ILE A 314 8.48 12.02 -7.88
CA ILE A 314 9.49 12.85 -7.21
C ILE A 314 9.02 13.12 -5.77
N PRO A 315 9.77 12.68 -4.74
CA PRO A 315 9.39 12.90 -3.35
C PRO A 315 9.51 14.40 -3.00
N ARG A 316 8.60 14.89 -2.16
CA ARG A 316 8.53 16.30 -1.74
C ARG A 316 8.37 16.42 -0.23
N THR A 317 8.56 17.63 0.29
CA THR A 317 8.42 17.95 1.74
C THR A 317 7.37 19.02 2.02
N ASP A 318 6.66 19.51 1.00
CA ASP A 318 5.66 20.57 1.10
C ASP A 318 4.28 20.08 1.55
N ARG A 319 4.08 18.79 1.62
CA ARG A 319 2.86 18.11 2.09
C ARG A 319 3.20 16.81 2.78
N PRO A 320 2.28 16.20 3.55
CA PRO A 320 2.50 14.92 4.19
C PRO A 320 2.77 13.81 3.18
N PHE A 321 3.85 13.07 3.40
CA PHE A 321 4.26 11.92 2.61
C PHE A 321 4.40 10.69 3.51
N LYS A 322 4.17 9.55 2.93
CA LYS A 322 4.47 8.24 3.49
C LYS A 322 5.50 7.54 2.61
N THR A 323 6.38 6.80 3.23
CA THR A 323 7.34 5.95 2.51
C THR A 323 7.16 4.51 2.95
N SER A 324 7.04 3.61 1.98
CA SER A 324 6.98 2.16 2.20
C SER A 324 8.29 1.51 1.80
N ILE A 325 8.81 0.69 2.69
CA ILE A 325 10.05 -0.08 2.47
C ILE A 325 9.82 -1.56 2.74
N VAL A 326 10.68 -2.39 2.17
CA VAL A 326 10.82 -3.80 2.53
C VAL A 326 12.28 -4.12 2.75
N PHE A 327 12.58 -4.89 3.79
CA PHE A 327 13.94 -5.31 4.10
C PHE A 327 14.00 -6.75 4.61
N ALA A 328 15.18 -7.35 4.48
CA ALA A 328 15.53 -8.63 5.07
C ALA A 328 16.88 -8.52 5.79
N HIS A 329 17.14 -9.45 6.67
CA HIS A 329 18.40 -9.54 7.40
C HIS A 329 18.84 -10.99 7.56
N ASP A 330 20.13 -11.20 7.78
CA ASP A 330 20.73 -12.52 7.96
C ASP A 330 21.09 -12.81 9.45
N GLU A 331 20.95 -11.86 10.36
CA GLU A 331 21.44 -11.89 11.74
C GLU A 331 20.34 -11.94 12.81
N GLY A 332 19.37 -12.81 12.72
CA GLY A 332 18.39 -13.03 13.81
C GLY A 332 17.52 -11.81 14.15
N MET A 333 16.59 -11.98 15.11
CA MET A 333 15.52 -10.99 15.40
C MET A 333 15.99 -9.65 16.02
N SER A 334 17.23 -9.56 16.52
CA SER A 334 17.76 -8.31 17.08
C SER A 334 17.87 -7.17 16.07
N VAL A 335 17.93 -7.48 14.77
CA VAL A 335 17.99 -6.48 13.71
C VAL A 335 16.71 -5.66 13.62
N LEU A 336 15.54 -6.24 13.89
CA LEU A 336 14.28 -5.49 13.92
C LEU A 336 14.35 -4.33 14.94
N PHE A 337 14.93 -4.54 16.13
CA PHE A 337 15.11 -3.47 17.11
C PHE A 337 16.02 -2.35 16.62
N LYS A 338 17.10 -2.70 15.89
CA LYS A 338 18.00 -1.71 15.29
C LYS A 338 17.26 -0.86 14.25
N VAL A 339 16.47 -1.51 13.40
CA VAL A 339 15.64 -0.81 12.39
C VAL A 339 14.65 0.14 13.06
N LEU A 340 13.90 -0.33 14.06
CA LEU A 340 12.93 0.50 14.77
C LEU A 340 13.61 1.68 15.48
N ALA A 341 14.81 1.45 16.06
CA ALA A 341 15.59 2.50 16.73
C ALA A 341 16.07 3.57 15.73
N ALA A 342 16.48 3.18 14.51
CA ALA A 342 16.91 4.12 13.47
C ALA A 342 15.81 5.14 13.13
N PHE A 343 14.54 4.73 13.10
CA PHE A 343 13.40 5.62 12.90
C PHE A 343 13.03 6.39 14.17
N ALA A 344 12.96 5.72 15.32
CA ALA A 344 12.56 6.32 16.59
C ALA A 344 13.47 7.47 17.02
N PHE A 345 14.80 7.31 16.93
CA PHE A 345 15.77 8.37 17.27
C PHE A 345 15.70 9.60 16.36
N ARG A 346 14.99 9.50 15.23
CA ARG A 346 14.79 10.61 14.29
C ARG A 346 13.37 11.18 14.32
N ASN A 347 12.55 10.74 15.30
CA ASN A 347 11.14 11.13 15.42
C ASN A 347 10.37 10.88 14.11
N ILE A 348 10.56 9.72 13.51
CA ILE A 348 9.81 9.28 12.33
C ILE A 348 8.78 8.27 12.81
N SER A 349 7.49 8.59 12.61
CA SER A 349 6.37 7.72 12.99
C SER A 349 6.24 6.56 12.00
N LEU A 350 6.12 5.35 12.54
CA LEU A 350 5.78 4.16 11.76
C LEU A 350 4.27 3.97 11.77
N THR A 351 3.67 3.82 10.59
CA THR A 351 2.22 3.60 10.45
C THR A 351 1.87 2.15 10.24
N LYS A 352 2.83 1.32 9.79
CA LYS A 352 2.63 -0.11 9.59
C LYS A 352 3.91 -0.88 9.73
N ILE A 353 3.80 -2.08 10.29
CA ILE A 353 4.85 -3.11 10.28
C ILE A 353 4.16 -4.43 9.89
N GLU A 354 4.68 -5.11 8.88
CA GLU A 354 4.20 -6.42 8.45
C GLU A 354 5.36 -7.37 8.27
N SER A 355 5.24 -8.60 8.71
CA SER A 355 6.25 -9.65 8.52
C SER A 355 5.73 -10.72 7.57
N ARG A 356 6.54 -11.08 6.57
CA ARG A 356 6.22 -12.13 5.60
C ARG A 356 7.33 -13.14 5.53
N PRO A 357 7.03 -14.46 5.43
CA PRO A 357 8.06 -15.48 5.20
C PRO A 357 8.93 -15.11 4.00
N TYR A 358 10.24 -15.23 4.15
CA TYR A 358 11.18 -14.96 3.07
C TYR A 358 11.20 -16.12 2.08
N LYS A 359 10.45 -15.99 0.98
CA LYS A 359 10.23 -17.09 0.01
C LYS A 359 11.49 -17.66 -0.60
N ASN A 360 12.55 -16.87 -0.76
CA ASN A 360 13.81 -17.32 -1.33
C ASN A 360 14.63 -18.17 -0.35
N ARG A 361 14.48 -17.92 0.96
CA ARG A 361 15.10 -18.67 2.06
C ARG A 361 14.12 -18.78 3.23
N PRO A 362 13.08 -19.61 3.11
CA PRO A 362 12.01 -19.63 4.13
C PRO A 362 12.46 -20.26 5.46
N ILE A 363 13.50 -21.09 5.44
CA ILE A 363 13.99 -21.80 6.63
C ILE A 363 15.52 -21.70 6.67
N ARG A 364 16.05 -21.27 7.81
CA ARG A 364 17.46 -21.30 8.15
C ARG A 364 17.73 -22.47 9.10
N VAL A 365 18.71 -23.28 8.77
CA VAL A 365 19.19 -24.36 9.65
C VAL A 365 20.43 -23.86 10.38
N VAL A 366 20.38 -23.83 11.70
CA VAL A 366 21.49 -23.42 12.57
C VAL A 366 21.97 -24.66 13.32
N GLY A 367 23.21 -25.07 13.08
CA GLY A 367 23.85 -26.14 13.86
C GLY A 367 24.19 -25.61 15.26
N ASP A 368 23.75 -26.26 16.28
CA ASP A 368 24.17 -25.98 17.65
C ASP A 368 25.36 -26.88 17.99
N ALA A 369 26.56 -26.27 18.05
CA ALA A 369 27.80 -26.98 18.37
C ALA A 369 27.82 -27.55 19.80
N SER A 370 26.94 -27.05 20.70
CA SER A 370 26.91 -27.46 22.11
C SER A 370 26.04 -28.70 22.37
N THR A 371 25.00 -28.90 21.57
CA THR A 371 24.02 -29.97 21.76
C THR A 371 24.00 -31.02 20.64
N GLY A 372 24.80 -30.82 19.57
CA GLY A 372 24.83 -31.72 18.40
C GLY A 372 23.53 -31.72 17.59
N GLY A 373 22.62 -30.80 17.89
CA GLY A 373 21.34 -30.65 17.21
C GLY A 373 21.35 -29.57 16.13
N THR A 374 20.38 -29.62 15.23
CA THR A 374 20.11 -28.57 14.25
C THR A 374 18.77 -27.92 14.57
N ALA A 375 18.76 -26.61 14.82
CA ALA A 375 17.54 -25.83 14.95
C ALA A 375 17.10 -25.29 13.59
N LYS A 376 15.78 -25.30 13.32
CA LYS A 376 15.19 -24.71 12.12
C LYS A 376 14.47 -23.43 12.52
N HIS A 377 14.83 -22.31 11.92
CA HIS A 377 14.18 -21.02 12.13
C HIS A 377 13.55 -20.54 10.83
N PHE A 378 12.34 -19.96 10.95
CA PHE A 378 11.74 -19.25 9.83
C PHE A 378 12.46 -17.91 9.61
N GLU A 379 12.74 -17.57 8.36
CA GLU A 379 13.26 -16.27 7.97
C GLU A 379 12.14 -15.39 7.42
N TYR A 380 12.19 -14.11 7.74
CA TYR A 380 11.16 -13.14 7.43
C TYR A 380 11.72 -11.95 6.66
N MET A 381 10.87 -11.40 5.79
CA MET A 381 11.00 -10.05 5.27
C MET A 381 10.04 -9.15 6.04
N PHE A 382 10.46 -7.92 6.29
CA PHE A 382 9.66 -6.92 6.99
C PHE A 382 9.30 -5.78 6.05
N TYR A 383 8.02 -5.43 6.03
CA TYR A 383 7.51 -4.25 5.35
C TYR A 383 7.22 -3.21 6.41
N ILE A 384 7.67 -1.98 6.18
CA ILE A 384 7.44 -0.85 7.06
C ILE A 384 6.93 0.32 6.22
N ASP A 385 5.84 0.94 6.70
CA ASP A 385 5.40 2.23 6.23
C ASP A 385 5.70 3.28 7.31
N PHE A 386 6.27 4.43 6.91
CA PHE A 386 6.59 5.51 7.82
C PHE A 386 6.20 6.89 7.25
N GLU A 387 5.87 7.81 8.16
CA GLU A 387 5.41 9.16 7.84
C GLU A 387 6.60 10.10 7.65
N ALA A 388 7.23 10.01 6.51
CA ALA A 388 8.18 10.99 6.02
C ALA A 388 8.42 10.78 4.52
N SER A 389 8.80 11.84 3.84
CA SER A 389 9.23 11.81 2.44
C SER A 389 10.66 11.29 2.32
N MET A 390 10.98 10.63 1.20
CA MET A 390 12.36 10.32 0.84
C MET A 390 13.21 11.58 0.59
N ALA A 391 12.59 12.75 0.37
CA ALA A 391 13.30 14.02 0.30
C ALA A 391 13.66 14.59 1.69
N ASP A 392 13.12 14.06 2.78
CA ASP A 392 13.44 14.47 4.15
C ASP A 392 14.83 13.91 4.55
N PRO A 393 15.79 14.78 5.00
CA PRO A 393 17.10 14.32 5.46
C PRO A 393 17.05 13.29 6.60
N ARG A 394 15.99 13.31 7.43
CA ARG A 394 15.80 12.33 8.51
C ARG A 394 15.57 10.94 7.93
N SER A 395 14.74 10.84 6.88
CA SER A 395 14.48 9.58 6.16
C SER A 395 15.75 9.03 5.52
N GLN A 396 16.52 9.89 4.85
CA GLN A 396 17.77 9.51 4.21
C GLN A 396 18.76 8.92 5.22
N LYS A 397 18.95 9.59 6.37
CA LYS A 397 19.83 9.12 7.44
C LYS A 397 19.33 7.83 8.09
N ALA A 398 18.00 7.69 8.30
CA ALA A 398 17.44 6.46 8.84
C ALA A 398 17.67 5.28 7.90
N LEU A 399 17.41 5.44 6.60
CA LEU A 399 17.58 4.36 5.63
C LEU A 399 19.05 4.00 5.39
N SER A 400 19.96 5.00 5.45
CA SER A 400 21.40 4.74 5.39
C SER A 400 21.86 3.84 6.54
N GLU A 401 21.40 4.12 7.77
CA GLU A 401 21.70 3.29 8.94
C GLU A 401 21.07 1.90 8.84
N VAL A 402 19.80 1.82 8.41
CA VAL A 402 19.11 0.54 8.19
C VAL A 402 19.86 -0.32 7.18
N GLN A 403 20.42 0.27 6.13
CA GLN A 403 21.16 -0.45 5.09
C GLN A 403 22.44 -1.10 5.62
N GLU A 404 23.07 -0.56 6.68
CA GLU A 404 24.31 -1.09 7.24
C GLU A 404 24.15 -2.49 7.85
N PHE A 405 22.96 -2.80 8.37
CA PHE A 405 22.68 -4.08 9.06
C PHE A 405 21.58 -4.92 8.43
N THR A 406 21.14 -4.57 7.20
CA THR A 406 20.20 -5.38 6.42
C THR A 406 20.88 -5.98 5.21
N SER A 407 20.54 -7.25 4.89
CA SER A 407 21.06 -7.92 3.69
C SER A 407 20.32 -7.53 2.42
N PHE A 408 19.09 -7.02 2.59
CA PHE A 408 18.24 -6.52 1.51
C PHE A 408 17.42 -5.35 2.01
N LEU A 409 17.37 -4.27 1.23
CA LEU A 409 16.51 -3.11 1.45
C LEU A 409 16.02 -2.59 0.10
N ARG A 410 14.69 -2.41 -0.03
CA ARG A 410 14.06 -1.78 -1.18
C ARG A 410 13.02 -0.77 -0.73
N VAL A 411 13.07 0.43 -1.30
CA VAL A 411 12.00 1.43 -1.20
C VAL A 411 10.93 1.07 -2.23
N LEU A 412 9.73 0.76 -1.75
CA LEU A 412 8.59 0.42 -2.60
C LEU A 412 7.93 1.68 -3.18
N GLY A 413 8.06 2.80 -2.48
CA GLY A 413 7.58 4.10 -2.92
C GLY A 413 7.62 5.14 -1.80
N SER A 414 7.70 6.41 -2.20
CA SER A 414 7.48 7.57 -1.33
C SER A 414 6.41 8.42 -1.98
N TYR A 415 5.28 8.61 -1.33
CA TYR A 415 4.04 9.07 -1.94
C TYR A 415 3.23 9.95 -1.00
N PRO A 416 2.35 10.84 -1.54
CA PRO A 416 1.44 11.64 -0.73
C PRO A 416 0.49 10.75 0.07
N MET A 417 0.28 11.11 1.34
CA MET A 417 -0.73 10.48 2.18
C MET A 417 -2.14 10.88 1.75
N ASP A 418 -3.11 9.99 1.92
CA ASP A 418 -4.52 10.34 1.83
C ASP A 418 -4.91 11.10 3.10
N MET A 419 -5.15 12.40 2.96
CA MET A 419 -5.55 13.30 4.03
C MET A 419 -7.06 13.56 4.05
N THR A 420 -7.85 12.75 3.34
CA THR A 420 -9.31 12.86 3.35
C THR A 420 -9.80 12.64 4.77
N PRO A 421 -10.52 13.61 5.40
CA PRO A 421 -11.04 13.41 6.74
C PRO A 421 -11.98 12.20 6.77
N TRP A 422 -11.81 11.35 7.78
CA TRP A 422 -12.80 10.34 8.08
C TRP A 422 -14.03 11.04 8.68
N SER A 423 -15.17 10.88 8.05
CA SER A 423 -16.45 11.28 8.63
C SER A 423 -17.29 10.03 8.81
N PRO A 424 -17.79 9.74 10.02
CA PRO A 424 -18.79 8.70 10.19
C PRO A 424 -19.99 9.03 9.31
N SER A 425 -20.62 8.01 8.74
CA SER A 425 -21.82 8.24 7.95
C SER A 425 -22.84 8.95 8.84
N SER A 426 -23.54 9.95 8.31
CA SER A 426 -24.50 10.80 9.05
C SER A 426 -25.73 10.03 9.61
N ARG A 427 -25.69 8.69 9.60
CA ARG A 427 -26.73 7.79 10.14
C ARG A 427 -26.33 7.14 11.48
N ASP A 428 -25.10 7.41 11.98
CA ASP A 428 -24.60 6.87 13.26
C ASP A 428 -24.67 7.89 14.42
N LEU A 429 -25.40 9.02 14.24
CA LEU A 429 -25.69 10.04 15.25
C LEU A 429 -27.16 10.06 15.65
#